data_c88fd89c09736fe44073b2389050dad7
#
_entry.id   c88fd89c09736fe44073b2389050dad7
#
_cell.length_a   1.000
_cell.length_b   1.000
_cell.length_c   1.000
_cell.angle_alpha   90.00
_cell.angle_beta   90.00
_cell.angle_gamma   90.00
#
_symmetry.space_group_name_H-M   'P 1'
#
loop_
_entity.id
_entity.type
_entity.pdbx_description
1 polymer ?
#
loop_
_entity_poly.entity_id
_entity_poly.type
_entity_poly.pdbx_seq_one_letter_code
_entity_poly.pdbx_strand_id
1 'polypeptide(L)'
;MPFDQLSDFLHKLTQAGELVRVKSEVDPRHQIAALTGEARRSDSLGGPAVLFESVKGSRHPLVTNLLGTTRRVLLALGDDSFAAAGQRLDEWLTPRVTDASGDSSKLAPVLARLAKLVPRIQKTAFAQQVARLGRDINLEDLPMPRSFEGETGRTLTCAQLWLQSPETQQRWVSAPILEVAGPQSLLVHWTLMDRGPDIVEEYRALAKPTPVMISVGGDPLHPENPLLFP
;
A
#
# COMPACT_ATOMS: atom_id res chain seq x y z
N MET A 1 -12.47 -2.22 5.75
CA MET A 1 -11.11 -2.69 5.91
C MET A 1 -10.90 -2.97 7.39
N PRO A 2 -10.21 -4.04 7.80
CA PRO A 2 -10.08 -4.41 9.22
C PRO A 2 -9.10 -3.54 10.00
N PHE A 3 -8.26 -2.74 9.33
CA PHE A 3 -7.24 -1.90 9.95
C PHE A 3 -7.29 -0.49 9.42
N ASP A 4 -7.20 0.50 10.32
CA ASP A 4 -7.14 1.91 9.95
C ASP A 4 -5.70 2.37 9.65
N GLN A 5 -4.72 1.67 10.23
CA GLN A 5 -3.28 1.99 10.09
C GLN A 5 -2.44 0.72 10.12
N LEU A 6 -1.25 0.81 9.53
CA LEU A 6 -0.28 -0.30 9.54
C LEU A 6 0.10 -0.72 10.97
N SER A 7 0.19 0.21 11.91
CA SER A 7 0.48 -0.08 13.32
C SER A 7 -0.49 -1.07 13.96
N ASP A 8 -1.78 -0.99 13.61
CA ASP A 8 -2.82 -1.87 14.15
C ASP A 8 -2.61 -3.29 13.64
N PHE A 9 -2.25 -3.44 12.37
CA PHE A 9 -1.91 -4.72 11.80
C PHE A 9 -0.63 -5.31 12.41
N LEU A 10 0.41 -4.50 12.59
CA LEU A 10 1.65 -4.94 13.25
C LEU A 10 1.39 -5.41 14.69
N HIS A 11 0.49 -4.74 15.41
CA HIS A 11 0.05 -5.19 16.73
C HIS A 11 -0.65 -6.55 16.66
N LYS A 12 -1.55 -6.75 15.70
CA LYS A 12 -2.21 -8.04 15.45
C LYS A 12 -1.21 -9.13 15.11
N LEU A 13 -0.23 -8.86 14.26
CA LEU A 13 0.85 -9.82 13.94
C LEU A 13 1.68 -10.18 15.16
N THR A 14 1.97 -9.20 16.04
CA THR A 14 2.67 -9.45 17.31
C THR A 14 1.88 -10.43 18.18
N GLN A 15 0.56 -10.20 18.34
CA GLN A 15 -0.32 -11.10 19.11
C GLN A 15 -0.42 -12.51 18.51
N ALA A 16 -0.36 -12.61 17.19
CA ALA A 16 -0.41 -13.89 16.46
C ALA A 16 0.94 -14.63 16.43
N GLY A 17 2.03 -14.05 16.94
CA GLY A 17 3.38 -14.61 16.85
C GLY A 17 3.98 -14.57 15.44
N GLU A 18 3.45 -13.71 14.56
CA GLU A 18 3.83 -13.59 13.15
C GLU A 18 4.80 -12.43 12.88
N LEU A 19 5.31 -11.74 13.91
CA LEU A 19 6.21 -10.61 13.80
C LEU A 19 7.46 -10.78 14.67
N VAL A 20 8.61 -10.67 14.04
CA VAL A 20 9.91 -10.56 14.73
C VAL A 20 10.37 -9.10 14.71
N ARG A 21 10.93 -8.62 15.82
CA ARG A 21 11.46 -7.26 15.95
C ARG A 21 12.98 -7.28 16.05
N VAL A 22 13.63 -6.50 15.19
CA VAL A 22 15.07 -6.25 15.20
C VAL A 22 15.29 -4.85 15.77
N LYS A 23 15.85 -4.77 17.00
CA LYS A 23 16.05 -3.50 17.71
C LYS A 23 17.40 -2.86 17.42
N SER A 24 18.40 -3.67 17.05
CA SER A 24 19.71 -3.17 16.66
C SER A 24 19.62 -2.34 15.37
N GLU A 25 20.48 -1.33 15.25
CA GLU A 25 20.60 -0.60 14.00
C GLU A 25 21.07 -1.52 12.87
N VAL A 26 20.40 -1.44 11.71
CA VAL A 26 20.69 -2.25 10.53
C VAL A 26 21.04 -1.39 9.32
N ASP A 27 21.98 -1.83 8.51
CA ASP A 27 22.32 -1.19 7.24
C ASP A 27 21.30 -1.62 6.17
N PRO A 28 20.59 -0.65 5.55
CA PRO A 28 19.57 -0.95 4.53
C PRO A 28 20.16 -1.52 3.23
N ARG A 29 21.49 -1.38 3.00
CA ARG A 29 22.14 -1.84 1.78
C ARG A 29 22.33 -3.36 1.71
N HIS A 30 22.56 -4.01 2.87
CA HIS A 30 22.97 -5.42 2.90
C HIS A 30 22.20 -6.23 3.95
N GLN A 31 22.04 -5.67 5.15
CA GLN A 31 21.54 -6.44 6.29
C GLN A 31 20.04 -6.73 6.24
N ILE A 32 19.23 -5.77 5.77
CA ILE A 32 17.77 -5.92 5.76
C ILE A 32 17.36 -7.07 4.84
N ALA A 33 17.88 -7.13 3.61
CA ALA A 33 17.59 -8.21 2.68
C ALA A 33 18.07 -9.58 3.21
N ALA A 34 19.27 -9.63 3.79
CA ALA A 34 19.84 -10.85 4.35
C ALA A 34 18.97 -11.38 5.51
N LEU A 35 18.69 -10.53 6.50
CA LEU A 35 17.87 -10.90 7.67
C LEU A 35 16.43 -11.27 7.28
N THR A 36 15.84 -10.55 6.32
CA THR A 36 14.52 -10.89 5.77
C THR A 36 14.56 -12.26 5.07
N GLY A 37 15.60 -12.52 4.28
CA GLY A 37 15.82 -13.79 3.61
C GLY A 37 16.02 -14.95 4.59
N GLU A 38 16.74 -14.74 5.68
CA GLU A 38 16.91 -15.70 6.76
C GLU A 38 15.59 -16.00 7.47
N ALA A 39 14.85 -14.95 7.85
CA ALA A 39 13.53 -15.08 8.46
C ALA A 39 12.56 -15.87 7.57
N ARG A 40 12.56 -15.61 6.26
CA ARG A 40 11.71 -16.37 5.31
C ARG A 40 12.08 -17.85 5.21
N ARG A 41 13.35 -18.19 5.37
CA ARG A 41 13.84 -19.59 5.32
C ARG A 41 13.71 -20.32 6.65
N SER A 42 13.43 -19.63 7.75
CA SER A 42 13.29 -20.23 9.07
C SER A 42 12.06 -21.16 9.19
N ASP A 43 11.11 -21.02 8.27
CA ASP A 43 9.89 -21.81 8.21
C ASP A 43 9.53 -22.13 6.76
N SER A 44 9.05 -23.35 6.50
CA SER A 44 8.56 -23.81 5.19
C SER A 44 7.37 -22.99 4.65
N LEU A 45 6.66 -22.28 5.52
CA LEU A 45 5.51 -21.43 5.16
C LEU A 45 5.88 -20.01 4.78
N GLY A 46 7.18 -19.63 4.83
CA GLY A 46 7.64 -18.31 4.41
C GLY A 46 8.07 -17.38 5.54
N GLY A 47 8.16 -17.91 6.77
CA GLY A 47 8.68 -17.25 7.96
C GLY A 47 7.89 -16.01 8.41
N PRO A 48 8.26 -15.37 9.53
CA PRO A 48 7.57 -14.22 10.09
C PRO A 48 7.79 -12.93 9.28
N ALA A 49 6.95 -11.93 9.50
CA ALA A 49 7.26 -10.55 9.15
C ALA A 49 8.40 -10.03 10.04
N VAL A 50 9.22 -9.12 9.51
CA VAL A 50 10.36 -8.57 10.27
C VAL A 50 10.22 -7.05 10.35
N LEU A 51 10.15 -6.53 11.58
CA LEU A 51 10.16 -5.09 11.87
C LEU A 51 11.55 -4.67 12.31
N PHE A 52 12.20 -3.83 11.52
CA PHE A 52 13.45 -3.16 11.84
C PHE A 52 13.12 -1.83 12.51
N GLU A 53 13.38 -1.72 13.82
CA GLU A 53 13.04 -0.53 14.60
C GLU A 53 14.04 0.62 14.36
N SER A 54 15.28 0.29 13.99
CA SER A 54 16.35 1.26 13.70
C SER A 54 17.02 0.93 12.37
N VAL A 55 16.85 1.82 11.40
CA VAL A 55 17.49 1.71 10.07
C VAL A 55 18.48 2.83 9.91
N LYS A 56 19.74 2.48 9.60
CA LYS A 56 20.83 3.45 9.43
C LYS A 56 20.49 4.50 8.37
N GLY A 57 20.58 5.76 8.76
CA GLY A 57 20.29 6.89 7.88
C GLY A 57 18.80 7.20 7.73
N SER A 58 17.92 6.53 8.47
CA SER A 58 16.46 6.81 8.47
C SER A 58 15.95 7.08 9.89
N ARG A 59 14.93 7.89 10.00
CA ARG A 59 14.16 8.12 11.23
C ARG A 59 12.93 7.23 11.34
N HIS A 60 12.66 6.47 10.28
CA HIS A 60 11.47 5.64 10.17
C HIS A 60 11.84 4.16 10.32
N PRO A 61 11.05 3.38 11.05
CA PRO A 61 11.18 1.94 11.05
C PRO A 61 10.77 1.36 9.68
N LEU A 62 11.18 0.14 9.43
CA LEU A 62 10.83 -0.59 8.22
C LEU A 62 10.30 -1.96 8.57
N VAL A 63 9.22 -2.38 7.92
CA VAL A 63 8.73 -3.75 7.98
C VAL A 63 8.93 -4.44 6.63
N THR A 64 9.35 -5.70 6.68
CA THR A 64 9.51 -6.55 5.49
C THR A 64 8.75 -7.85 5.66
N ASN A 65 8.53 -8.56 4.55
CA ASN A 65 7.80 -9.83 4.50
C ASN A 65 6.38 -9.74 5.11
N LEU A 66 5.74 -8.58 4.98
CA LEU A 66 4.48 -8.26 5.67
C LEU A 66 3.35 -9.26 5.34
N LEU A 67 3.13 -9.55 4.05
CA LEU A 67 2.11 -10.46 3.54
C LEU A 67 2.69 -11.77 2.97
N GLY A 68 3.87 -12.16 3.41
CA GLY A 68 4.61 -13.30 2.83
C GLY A 68 4.07 -14.69 3.17
N THR A 69 2.99 -14.83 3.93
CA THR A 69 2.31 -16.11 4.22
C THR A 69 0.81 -16.02 4.05
N THR A 70 0.18 -17.15 3.68
CA THR A 70 -1.29 -17.26 3.61
C THR A 70 -1.95 -16.79 4.91
N ARG A 71 -1.38 -17.16 6.06
CA ARG A 71 -1.92 -16.79 7.38
C ARG A 71 -1.95 -15.27 7.57
N ARG A 72 -0.88 -14.55 7.21
CA ARG A 72 -0.84 -13.10 7.33
C ARG A 72 -1.77 -12.39 6.34
N VAL A 73 -1.90 -12.93 5.13
CA VAL A 73 -2.89 -12.42 4.16
C VAL A 73 -4.31 -12.58 4.72
N LEU A 74 -4.66 -13.73 5.27
CA LEU A 74 -5.97 -13.96 5.88
C LEU A 74 -6.21 -13.04 7.10
N LEU A 75 -5.19 -12.85 7.94
CA LEU A 75 -5.27 -11.88 9.04
C LEU A 75 -5.51 -10.45 8.55
N ALA A 76 -4.88 -10.07 7.45
CA ALA A 76 -5.08 -8.76 6.83
C ALA A 76 -6.48 -8.63 6.22
N LEU A 77 -7.01 -9.68 5.59
CA LEU A 77 -8.39 -9.75 5.08
C LEU A 77 -9.44 -9.73 6.20
N GLY A 78 -9.05 -10.17 7.41
CA GLY A 78 -9.99 -10.36 8.52
C GLY A 78 -10.90 -11.57 8.32
N ASP A 79 -10.43 -12.59 7.60
CA ASP A 79 -11.15 -13.82 7.29
C ASP A 79 -10.36 -15.06 7.72
N ASP A 80 -11.06 -16.17 7.93
CA ASP A 80 -10.46 -17.44 8.33
C ASP A 80 -10.02 -18.28 7.12
N SER A 81 -10.51 -17.96 5.93
CA SER A 81 -10.17 -18.66 4.69
C SER A 81 -10.36 -17.78 3.46
N PHE A 82 -9.65 -18.11 2.38
CA PHE A 82 -9.88 -17.45 1.08
C PHE A 82 -11.28 -17.70 0.52
N ALA A 83 -11.89 -18.84 0.85
CA ALA A 83 -13.27 -19.11 0.45
C ALA A 83 -14.24 -18.11 1.13
N ALA A 84 -14.08 -17.87 2.43
CA ALA A 84 -14.87 -16.89 3.16
C ALA A 84 -14.65 -15.46 2.63
N ALA A 85 -13.40 -15.08 2.38
CA ALA A 85 -13.06 -13.80 1.76
C ALA A 85 -13.69 -13.64 0.37
N GLY A 86 -13.63 -14.69 -0.46
CA GLY A 86 -14.25 -14.72 -1.78
C GLY A 86 -15.77 -14.59 -1.73
N GLN A 87 -16.42 -15.32 -0.82
CA GLN A 87 -17.88 -15.21 -0.63
C GLN A 87 -18.29 -13.81 -0.20
N ARG A 88 -17.57 -13.22 0.75
CA ARG A 88 -17.80 -11.83 1.18
C ARG A 88 -17.64 -10.84 0.04
N LEU A 89 -16.61 -11.01 -0.79
CA LEU A 89 -16.36 -10.17 -1.95
C LEU A 89 -17.45 -10.35 -3.01
N ASP A 90 -17.87 -11.59 -3.28
CA ASP A 90 -18.98 -11.89 -4.20
C ASP A 90 -20.28 -11.25 -3.74
N GLU A 91 -20.60 -11.31 -2.46
CA GLU A 91 -21.77 -10.63 -1.88
C GLU A 91 -21.74 -9.10 -2.07
N TRP A 92 -20.55 -8.51 -2.16
CA TRP A 92 -20.39 -7.08 -2.36
C TRP A 92 -20.42 -6.68 -3.82
N LEU A 93 -19.77 -7.47 -4.70
CA LEU A 93 -19.64 -7.18 -6.12
C LEU A 93 -20.84 -7.66 -6.95
N THR A 94 -21.57 -8.66 -6.46
CA THR A 94 -22.74 -9.19 -7.14
C THR A 94 -24.01 -8.78 -6.37
N PRO A 95 -24.47 -7.52 -6.50
CA PRO A 95 -25.78 -7.17 -6.01
C PRO A 95 -26.78 -8.03 -6.76
N ARG A 96 -27.37 -9.00 -6.07
CA ARG A 96 -28.44 -9.84 -6.63
C ARG A 96 -29.69 -8.99 -6.84
N VAL A 97 -29.64 -8.15 -7.86
CA VAL A 97 -30.84 -7.53 -8.43
C VAL A 97 -31.50 -8.61 -9.28
N THR A 98 -31.95 -9.71 -8.63
CA THR A 98 -32.50 -10.86 -9.32
C THR A 98 -33.97 -10.69 -9.63
N ASP A 99 -34.60 -9.58 -9.26
CA ASP A 99 -35.99 -9.36 -9.52
C ASP A 99 -36.24 -8.26 -10.57
N ALA A 100 -36.65 -8.69 -11.75
CA ALA A 100 -37.29 -7.85 -12.77
C ALA A 100 -38.58 -7.13 -12.30
N SER A 101 -38.94 -7.26 -11.02
CA SER A 101 -40.14 -6.70 -10.42
C SER A 101 -40.10 -5.20 -10.13
N GLY A 102 -38.91 -4.54 -10.32
CA GLY A 102 -38.76 -3.10 -10.08
C GLY A 102 -38.90 -2.68 -8.60
N ASP A 103 -38.90 -3.61 -7.66
CA ASP A 103 -39.06 -3.34 -6.24
C ASP A 103 -37.77 -2.68 -5.68
N SER A 104 -37.78 -1.36 -5.55
CA SER A 104 -36.71 -0.55 -5.02
C SER A 104 -36.38 -0.86 -3.55
N SER A 105 -37.25 -1.51 -2.79
CA SER A 105 -37.00 -1.86 -1.39
C SER A 105 -35.87 -2.89 -1.26
N LYS A 106 -35.65 -3.73 -2.25
CA LYS A 106 -34.57 -4.72 -2.30
C LYS A 106 -33.21 -4.12 -2.65
N LEU A 107 -33.20 -2.94 -3.26
CA LEU A 107 -31.94 -2.18 -3.57
C LEU A 107 -31.39 -1.45 -2.35
N ALA A 108 -32.21 -1.05 -1.42
CA ALA A 108 -31.82 -0.25 -0.26
C ALA A 108 -30.68 -0.90 0.58
N PRO A 109 -30.70 -2.21 0.90
CA PRO A 109 -29.60 -2.86 1.62
C PRO A 109 -28.29 -2.89 0.83
N VAL A 110 -28.36 -3.07 -0.49
CA VAL A 110 -27.19 -3.07 -1.39
C VAL A 110 -26.58 -1.68 -1.45
N LEU A 111 -27.40 -0.65 -1.66
CA LEU A 111 -26.95 0.74 -1.68
C LEU A 111 -26.35 1.16 -0.33
N ALA A 112 -26.95 0.73 0.79
CA ALA A 112 -26.40 0.99 2.12
C ALA A 112 -25.04 0.32 2.36
N ARG A 113 -24.77 -0.86 1.76
CA ARG A 113 -23.45 -1.50 1.78
C ARG A 113 -22.45 -0.74 0.91
N LEU A 114 -22.83 -0.42 -0.33
CA LEU A 114 -21.98 0.33 -1.26
C LEU A 114 -21.64 1.73 -0.72
N ALA A 115 -22.57 2.39 -0.04
CA ALA A 115 -22.32 3.68 0.59
C ALA A 115 -21.23 3.63 1.68
N LYS A 116 -20.97 2.46 2.29
CA LYS A 116 -19.87 2.28 3.24
C LYS A 116 -18.51 2.17 2.58
N LEU A 117 -18.45 1.87 1.28
CA LEU A 117 -17.22 1.77 0.50
C LEU A 117 -16.72 3.12 -0.01
N VAL A 118 -17.58 4.14 0.00
CA VAL A 118 -17.22 5.47 -0.47
C VAL A 118 -16.17 6.07 0.47
N PRO A 119 -15.01 6.54 -0.06
CA PRO A 119 -14.00 7.20 0.74
C PRO A 119 -14.57 8.39 1.51
N ARG A 120 -14.22 8.51 2.78
CA ARG A 120 -14.67 9.62 3.63
C ARG A 120 -13.57 10.66 3.74
N ILE A 121 -13.95 11.92 3.52
CA ILE A 121 -13.04 13.04 3.75
C ILE A 121 -12.98 13.29 5.26
N GLN A 122 -11.78 13.17 5.84
CA GLN A 122 -11.52 13.53 7.23
C GLN A 122 -10.88 14.90 7.29
N LYS A 123 -11.27 15.70 8.30
CA LYS A 123 -10.68 17.04 8.51
C LYS A 123 -9.27 16.97 9.09
N THR A 124 -8.96 15.90 9.82
CA THR A 124 -7.65 15.68 10.46
C THR A 124 -7.22 14.24 10.22
N ALA A 125 -5.97 14.03 9.84
CA ALA A 125 -5.38 12.71 9.65
C ALA A 125 -4.02 12.62 10.33
N PHE A 126 -3.63 11.42 10.77
CA PHE A 126 -2.30 11.18 11.34
C PHE A 126 -1.18 11.60 10.39
N ALA A 127 -1.35 11.37 9.08
CA ALA A 127 -0.40 11.80 8.06
C ALA A 127 -0.20 13.32 7.96
N GLN A 128 -1.07 14.12 8.59
CA GLN A 128 -0.97 15.59 8.61
C GLN A 128 -0.35 16.15 9.90
N GLN A 129 -0.02 15.30 10.88
CA GLN A 129 0.53 15.76 12.16
C GLN A 129 1.93 16.34 12.03
N VAL A 130 2.71 15.82 11.07
CA VAL A 130 4.04 16.33 10.74
C VAL A 130 4.07 16.69 9.27
N ALA A 131 4.25 17.96 8.95
CA ALA A 131 4.41 18.45 7.58
C ALA A 131 5.82 19.00 7.38
N ARG A 132 6.48 18.60 6.29
CA ARG A 132 7.74 19.17 5.82
C ARG A 132 7.49 19.83 4.48
N LEU A 133 7.95 21.05 4.31
CA LEU A 133 7.67 21.86 3.14
C LEU A 133 8.98 22.41 2.53
N GLY A 134 8.98 22.55 1.22
CA GLY A 134 10.09 23.17 0.50
C GLY A 134 11.43 22.47 0.76
N ARG A 135 12.40 23.20 1.30
CA ARG A 135 13.78 22.71 1.53
C ARG A 135 13.90 21.68 2.66
N ASP A 136 12.87 21.57 3.52
CA ASP A 136 12.88 20.59 4.63
C ASP A 136 12.49 19.19 4.18
N ILE A 137 12.06 19.03 2.92
CA ILE A 137 11.76 17.74 2.32
C ILE A 137 13.06 17.03 2.00
N ASN A 138 13.24 15.83 2.54
CA ASN A 138 14.35 14.95 2.19
C ASN A 138 13.83 13.51 2.05
N LEU A 139 13.68 13.06 0.80
CA LEU A 139 13.25 11.70 0.49
C LEU A 139 14.31 10.64 0.86
N GLU A 140 15.55 11.06 1.03
CA GLU A 140 16.62 10.16 1.44
C GLU A 140 16.54 9.73 2.91
N ASP A 141 15.70 10.40 3.72
CA ASP A 141 15.39 9.99 5.10
C ASP A 141 14.50 8.75 5.16
N LEU A 142 13.88 8.34 4.04
CA LEU A 142 13.03 7.15 4.00
C LEU A 142 13.88 5.87 4.05
N PRO A 143 13.43 4.83 4.77
CA PRO A 143 14.13 3.57 4.86
C PRO A 143 13.93 2.75 3.58
N MET A 144 14.84 2.83 2.65
CA MET A 144 14.79 2.12 1.37
C MET A 144 15.86 1.03 1.34
N PRO A 145 15.51 -0.23 1.61
CA PRO A 145 16.44 -1.33 1.54
C PRO A 145 16.75 -1.69 0.09
N ARG A 146 17.95 -2.19 -0.15
CA ARG A 146 18.26 -2.90 -1.39
C ARG A 146 17.75 -4.32 -1.30
N SER A 147 17.10 -4.80 -2.36
CA SER A 147 16.58 -6.16 -2.43
C SER A 147 17.66 -7.17 -2.80
N PHE A 148 18.68 -6.73 -3.57
CA PHE A 148 19.83 -7.54 -3.99
C PHE A 148 21.07 -6.67 -4.24
N GLU A 149 22.23 -7.28 -4.28
CA GLU A 149 23.54 -6.58 -4.31
C GLU A 149 23.75 -5.76 -5.60
N GLY A 150 23.18 -6.17 -6.72
CA GLY A 150 23.27 -5.46 -7.99
C GLY A 150 22.31 -4.30 -8.17
N GLU A 151 21.43 -4.06 -7.22
CA GLU A 151 20.47 -2.95 -7.27
C GLU A 151 21.20 -1.61 -7.08
N THR A 152 21.13 -0.74 -8.09
CA THR A 152 21.84 0.54 -8.10
C THR A 152 21.05 1.68 -7.50
N GLY A 153 19.71 1.61 -7.59
CA GLY A 153 18.78 2.63 -7.15
C GLY A 153 18.31 2.48 -5.69
N ARG A 154 17.70 3.54 -5.18
CA ARG A 154 16.94 3.55 -3.92
C ARG A 154 15.47 3.56 -4.28
N THR A 155 14.79 2.42 -4.14
CA THR A 155 13.44 2.23 -4.65
C THR A 155 12.40 2.09 -3.54
N LEU A 156 11.24 2.69 -3.76
CA LEU A 156 10.02 2.46 -3.01
C LEU A 156 9.13 1.54 -3.84
N THR A 157 8.98 0.30 -3.39
CA THR A 157 8.21 -0.74 -4.11
C THR A 157 6.78 -0.90 -3.60
N CYS A 158 6.46 -0.31 -2.45
CA CYS A 158 5.17 -0.40 -1.77
C CYS A 158 4.50 0.99 -1.66
N ALA A 159 4.74 1.87 -2.63
CA ALA A 159 4.13 3.18 -2.68
C ALA A 159 2.95 3.19 -3.63
N GLN A 160 1.93 3.97 -3.28
CA GLN A 160 0.79 4.23 -4.16
C GLN A 160 0.92 5.62 -4.73
N LEU A 161 0.73 5.72 -6.01
CA LEU A 161 0.70 6.97 -6.74
C LEU A 161 -0.73 7.27 -7.17
N TRP A 162 -1.23 8.41 -6.76
CA TRP A 162 -2.59 8.87 -7.02
C TRP A 162 -2.56 10.02 -7.99
N LEU A 163 -3.36 9.90 -9.03
CA LEU A 163 -3.55 10.89 -10.07
C LEU A 163 -5.05 11.18 -10.25
N GLN A 164 -5.35 12.32 -10.84
CA GLN A 164 -6.71 12.64 -11.24
C GLN A 164 -6.68 13.21 -12.66
N SER A 165 -7.47 12.63 -13.57
CA SER A 165 -7.62 13.17 -14.91
C SER A 165 -8.25 14.56 -14.85
N PRO A 166 -7.67 15.59 -15.50
CA PRO A 166 -8.27 16.92 -15.60
C PRO A 166 -9.52 16.94 -16.48
N GLU A 167 -9.64 15.99 -17.42
CA GLU A 167 -10.75 15.90 -18.36
C GLU A 167 -11.98 15.22 -17.73
N THR A 168 -11.78 14.01 -17.17
CA THR A 168 -12.88 13.20 -16.66
C THR A 168 -13.12 13.35 -15.17
N GLN A 169 -12.20 13.98 -14.43
CA GLN A 169 -12.18 14.05 -12.96
C GLN A 169 -12.09 12.69 -12.26
N GLN A 170 -11.89 11.62 -13.01
CA GLN A 170 -11.67 10.29 -12.43
C GLN A 170 -10.33 10.23 -11.73
N ARG A 171 -10.32 9.60 -10.56
CA ARG A 171 -9.11 9.31 -9.81
C ARG A 171 -8.56 7.97 -10.24
N TRP A 172 -7.24 7.93 -10.36
CA TRP A 172 -6.49 6.75 -10.69
C TRP A 172 -5.46 6.49 -9.61
N VAL A 173 -5.34 5.24 -9.20
CA VAL A 173 -4.29 4.78 -8.28
C VAL A 173 -3.49 3.68 -8.95
N SER A 174 -2.18 3.76 -8.85
CA SER A 174 -1.25 2.74 -9.30
C SER A 174 -0.16 2.51 -8.26
N ALA A 175 0.54 1.39 -8.37
CA ALA A 175 1.67 1.05 -7.52
C ALA A 175 2.95 0.90 -8.36
N PRO A 176 3.45 1.98 -8.95
CA PRO A 176 4.67 1.95 -9.73
C PRO A 176 5.89 1.77 -8.84
N ILE A 177 7.00 1.36 -9.42
CA ILE A 177 8.29 1.46 -8.75
C ILE A 177 8.73 2.93 -8.78
N LEU A 178 8.99 3.49 -7.61
CA LEU A 178 9.48 4.86 -7.47
C LEU A 178 10.97 4.81 -7.09
N GLU A 179 11.81 5.43 -7.90
CA GLU A 179 13.24 5.54 -7.65
C GLU A 179 13.59 6.94 -7.14
N VAL A 180 14.31 7.03 -6.03
CA VAL A 180 14.76 8.30 -5.48
C VAL A 180 15.98 8.78 -6.26
N ALA A 181 15.79 9.83 -7.04
CA ALA A 181 16.83 10.46 -7.86
C ALA A 181 17.55 11.61 -7.13
N GLY A 182 17.03 12.01 -5.97
CA GLY A 182 17.62 13.06 -5.13
C GLY A 182 16.71 13.43 -3.97
N PRO A 183 17.13 14.35 -3.11
CA PRO A 183 16.39 14.68 -1.88
C PRO A 183 14.93 15.08 -2.10
N GLN A 184 14.60 15.63 -3.27
CA GLN A 184 13.28 16.14 -3.62
C GLN A 184 12.80 15.63 -5.00
N SER A 185 13.42 14.55 -5.50
CA SER A 185 13.16 14.05 -6.85
C SER A 185 12.94 12.56 -6.86
N LEU A 186 11.88 12.13 -7.53
CA LEU A 186 11.54 10.75 -7.79
C LEU A 186 11.43 10.51 -9.28
N LEU A 187 11.89 9.35 -9.73
CA LEU A 187 11.59 8.79 -11.04
C LEU A 187 10.46 7.78 -10.88
N VAL A 188 9.51 7.81 -11.79
CA VAL A 188 8.37 6.89 -11.80
C VAL A 188 8.56 5.88 -12.93
N HIS A 189 8.68 4.62 -12.57
CA HIS A 189 8.76 3.52 -13.55
C HIS A 189 7.36 2.95 -13.77
N TRP A 190 6.71 3.40 -14.82
CA TRP A 190 5.38 2.97 -15.19
C TRP A 190 5.39 1.56 -15.80
N THR A 191 4.35 0.78 -15.52
CA THR A 191 4.09 -0.45 -16.25
C THR A 191 3.33 -0.15 -17.56
N LEU A 192 3.37 -1.08 -18.51
CA LEU A 192 2.69 -0.91 -19.80
C LEU A 192 1.15 -0.78 -19.70
N MET A 193 0.58 -1.27 -18.60
CA MET A 193 -0.87 -1.24 -18.37
C MET A 193 -1.31 -0.04 -17.51
N ASP A 194 -0.36 0.83 -17.15
CA ASP A 194 -0.64 1.97 -16.28
C ASP A 194 -1.23 3.14 -17.08
N ARG A 195 -2.26 3.75 -16.56
CA ARG A 195 -2.87 4.97 -17.13
C ARG A 195 -2.19 6.27 -16.68
N GLY A 196 -1.22 6.18 -15.79
CA GLY A 196 -0.50 7.35 -15.32
C GLY A 196 0.10 8.19 -16.44
N PRO A 197 0.80 7.59 -17.43
CA PRO A 197 1.33 8.33 -18.57
C PRO A 197 0.26 9.11 -19.34
N ASP A 198 -0.91 8.52 -19.59
CA ASP A 198 -2.00 9.19 -20.31
C ASP A 198 -2.47 10.43 -19.56
N ILE A 199 -2.67 10.34 -18.24
CA ILE A 199 -3.08 11.47 -17.40
C ILE A 199 -2.00 12.56 -17.40
N VAL A 200 -0.73 12.18 -17.39
CA VAL A 200 0.37 13.17 -17.49
C VAL A 200 0.33 13.90 -18.83
N GLU A 201 0.03 13.22 -19.94
CA GLU A 201 -0.13 13.85 -21.25
C GLU A 201 -1.35 14.78 -21.31
N GLU A 202 -2.48 14.41 -20.68
CA GLU A 202 -3.65 15.30 -20.56
C GLU A 202 -3.25 16.65 -19.90
N TYR A 203 -2.48 16.61 -18.79
CA TYR A 203 -1.99 17.82 -18.14
C TYR A 203 -0.97 18.59 -18.99
N ARG A 204 -0.10 17.86 -19.72
CA ARG A 204 0.88 18.47 -20.63
C ARG A 204 0.19 19.24 -21.74
N ALA A 205 -0.89 18.68 -22.32
CA ALA A 205 -1.71 19.38 -23.33
C ALA A 205 -2.32 20.68 -22.80
N LEU A 206 -2.60 20.75 -21.50
CA LEU A 206 -3.09 21.97 -20.83
C LEU A 206 -1.97 22.91 -20.40
N ALA A 207 -0.71 22.60 -20.68
CA ALA A 207 0.47 23.32 -20.19
C ALA A 207 0.47 23.52 -18.65
N LYS A 208 -0.01 22.51 -17.90
CA LYS A 208 -0.10 22.53 -16.44
C LYS A 208 0.74 21.41 -15.82
N PRO A 209 1.30 21.63 -14.62
CA PRO A 209 1.92 20.54 -13.87
C PRO A 209 0.85 19.53 -13.44
N THR A 210 1.19 18.24 -13.49
CA THR A 210 0.33 17.14 -13.01
C THR A 210 0.37 17.08 -11.49
N PRO A 211 -0.74 17.30 -10.78
CA PRO A 211 -0.78 17.07 -9.34
C PRO A 211 -0.64 15.58 -9.05
N VAL A 212 0.28 15.22 -8.18
CA VAL A 212 0.56 13.83 -7.79
C VAL A 212 0.51 13.72 -6.28
N MET A 213 -0.14 12.67 -5.77
CA MET A 213 -0.04 12.28 -4.37
C MET A 213 0.60 10.90 -4.29
N ILE A 214 1.57 10.75 -3.41
CA ILE A 214 2.23 9.47 -3.13
C ILE A 214 1.96 9.11 -1.68
N SER A 215 1.43 7.91 -1.45
CA SER A 215 1.24 7.36 -0.11
C SER A 215 2.13 6.14 0.11
N VAL A 216 2.69 6.03 1.32
CA VAL A 216 3.52 4.91 1.76
C VAL A 216 2.99 4.43 3.11
N GLY A 217 2.79 3.13 3.24
CA GLY A 217 2.14 2.57 4.42
C GLY A 217 0.62 2.69 4.38
N GLY A 218 -0.04 2.44 5.51
CA GLY A 218 -1.51 2.42 5.61
C GLY A 218 -2.05 1.03 5.88
N ASP A 219 -3.27 0.75 5.42
CA ASP A 219 -3.86 -0.60 5.51
C ASP A 219 -3.00 -1.59 4.72
N PRO A 220 -2.66 -2.76 5.26
CA PRO A 220 -1.80 -3.75 4.59
C PRO A 220 -2.41 -4.29 3.29
N LEU A 221 -3.72 -4.20 3.11
CA LEU A 221 -4.42 -4.58 1.88
C LEU A 221 -4.69 -3.40 0.96
N HIS A 222 -4.36 -2.20 1.39
CA HIS A 222 -4.43 -1.06 0.48
C HIS A 222 -3.59 -1.37 -0.76
N PRO A 223 -3.98 -0.99 -1.98
CA PRO A 223 -3.53 -1.61 -3.24
C PRO A 223 -2.00 -1.49 -3.47
N GLU A 224 -1.25 -2.04 -2.54
CA GLU A 224 0.14 -2.44 -2.77
C GLU A 224 0.19 -3.64 -3.72
N ASN A 225 -0.99 -4.22 -3.98
CA ASN A 225 -1.14 -5.30 -4.89
C ASN A 225 -2.22 -4.94 -5.93
N PRO A 226 -1.85 -4.42 -7.11
CA PRO A 226 -2.79 -4.14 -8.19
C PRO A 226 -3.54 -5.39 -8.68
N LEU A 227 -3.16 -6.58 -8.20
CA LEU A 227 -3.83 -7.85 -8.50
C LEU A 227 -5.09 -8.09 -7.65
N LEU A 228 -5.33 -7.32 -6.59
CA LEU A 228 -6.51 -7.49 -5.73
C LEU A 228 -7.67 -6.53 -6.06
N PHE A 229 -7.39 -5.48 -6.84
CA PHE A 229 -8.41 -4.53 -7.30
C PHE A 229 -8.07 -4.10 -8.71
N PRO A 230 -8.74 -4.70 -9.73
CA PRO A 230 -8.58 -4.32 -11.11
C PRO A 230 -9.06 -2.88 -11.39
#